data_a5d08ee30ecfc2bdcfb923a5a06afec8
#
_entry.id   a5d08ee30ecfc2bdcfb923a5a06afec8
#
_cell.length_a   1.000
_cell.length_b   1.000
_cell.length_c   1.000
_cell.angle_alpha   90.00
_cell.angle_beta   90.00
_cell.angle_gamma   90.00
#
_symmetry.space_group_name_H-M   'P 1'
#
loop_
_entity.id
_entity.type
_entity.pdbx_description
1 polymer ?
#
loop_
_entity_poly.entity_id
_entity_poly.type
_entity_poly.pdbx_seq_one_letter_code
_entity_poly.pdbx_strand_id
1 'polypeptide(L)'
;MSSFQRFISNLSWSVLGKVCVQILLFGVSILLTRYLGKERLGDYATLLVIPVFVRLLNSFGLETLINKKLPELNIQDPSGSQAKFLVGRLLILRFMTTLCFCILMYFVLPYYLDFTHSQWLIGFRWALILYFIVITVDSILSTLFMTLLRFKTLAKTEILGALLNLFFLILFIPLDYGISGVLYAYIFSASVTSIIYLVLARKQYLGPVKKPEWDDMGHLAWVSYGISFLGFGLMTQSDVLLLNYFNVGRGDIGLYHLVTGLGGTMAFLLAGVAPMALSLFSETYAKDGIKSLGNLYCQIVGFASYLTIPIYVFCVLNASHVINFIYGSAFLEGAGALGVYATFAGIQTALGINFTISSLYVIRRQSVALRSTVEGSILNIGLNLLLIPDFGMMGAITATGLVMVYMILRQLKTLTAEMDIAPVFPVIGYCFLYCLIASIPPLIFSWLDSGHLIINLFLYLITLVALLIFVKPFNDEQRQLFINVYPKLDHWLKWFFHPSEN
;
A
#
# COMPACT_ATOMS: atom_id res chain seq x y z
N MET A 1 -9.44 -28.29 -15.04
CA MET A 1 -8.32 -27.49 -14.49
C MET A 1 -7.95 -28.05 -13.11
N SER A 2 -6.68 -28.42 -12.90
CA SER A 2 -6.20 -28.82 -11.58
C SER A 2 -6.32 -27.65 -10.59
N SER A 3 -6.38 -27.93 -9.28
CA SER A 3 -6.38 -26.90 -8.23
C SER A 3 -5.19 -25.94 -8.39
N PHE A 4 -4.04 -26.45 -8.81
CA PHE A 4 -2.83 -25.69 -9.08
C PHE A 4 -2.97 -24.75 -10.31
N GLN A 5 -3.60 -25.20 -11.38
CA GLN A 5 -3.85 -24.33 -12.56
C GLN A 5 -4.84 -23.21 -12.24
N ARG A 6 -5.85 -23.48 -11.40
CA ARG A 6 -6.77 -22.44 -10.91
C ARG A 6 -6.05 -21.44 -10.00
N PHE A 7 -5.14 -21.92 -9.16
CA PHE A 7 -4.33 -21.07 -8.30
C PHE A 7 -3.44 -20.12 -9.11
N ILE A 8 -2.68 -20.64 -10.11
CA ILE A 8 -1.80 -19.82 -10.97
C ILE A 8 -2.62 -18.82 -11.79
N SER A 9 -3.75 -19.23 -12.37
CA SER A 9 -4.61 -18.32 -13.12
C SER A 9 -5.17 -17.19 -12.25
N ASN A 10 -5.62 -17.52 -11.05
CA ASN A 10 -6.12 -16.51 -10.10
C ASN A 10 -5.02 -15.56 -9.64
N LEU A 11 -3.81 -16.08 -9.41
CA LEU A 11 -2.64 -15.30 -9.02
C LEU A 11 -2.24 -14.32 -10.13
N SER A 12 -2.18 -14.78 -11.38
CA SER A 12 -1.87 -13.93 -12.54
C SER A 12 -2.87 -12.80 -12.69
N TRP A 13 -4.17 -13.07 -12.55
CA TRP A 13 -5.20 -12.04 -12.57
C TRP A 13 -5.11 -11.06 -11.39
N SER A 14 -4.74 -11.55 -10.20
CA SER A 14 -4.55 -10.68 -9.02
C SER A 14 -3.38 -9.71 -9.24
N VAL A 15 -2.24 -10.21 -9.71
CA VAL A 15 -1.04 -9.39 -9.92
C VAL A 15 -1.23 -8.41 -11.09
N LEU A 16 -1.64 -8.91 -12.25
CA LEU A 16 -1.89 -8.06 -13.43
C LEU A 16 -2.97 -7.02 -13.17
N GLY A 17 -4.06 -7.42 -12.50
CA GLY A 17 -5.13 -6.50 -12.13
C GLY A 17 -4.63 -5.37 -11.25
N LYS A 18 -3.89 -5.69 -10.19
CA LYS A 18 -3.31 -4.69 -9.29
C LYS A 18 -2.33 -3.76 -9.99
N VAL A 19 -1.47 -4.29 -10.85
CA VAL A 19 -0.53 -3.46 -11.63
C VAL A 19 -1.27 -2.50 -12.55
N CYS A 20 -2.27 -2.98 -13.30
CA CYS A 20 -3.09 -2.13 -14.18
C CYS A 20 -3.83 -1.03 -13.38
N VAL A 21 -4.46 -1.41 -12.26
CA VAL A 21 -5.15 -0.44 -11.39
C VAL A 21 -4.17 0.60 -10.87
N GLN A 22 -2.98 0.19 -10.43
CA GLN A 22 -1.99 1.11 -9.88
C GLN A 22 -1.47 2.10 -10.94
N ILE A 23 -1.23 1.64 -12.16
CA ILE A 23 -0.84 2.53 -13.27
C ILE A 23 -1.95 3.56 -13.55
N LEU A 24 -3.21 3.14 -13.57
CA LEU A 24 -4.34 4.04 -13.78
C LEU A 24 -4.49 5.04 -12.63
N LEU A 25 -4.41 4.57 -11.38
CA LEU A 25 -4.49 5.44 -10.20
C LEU A 25 -3.31 6.41 -10.12
N PHE A 26 -2.13 5.99 -10.56
CA PHE A 26 -0.99 6.89 -10.68
C PHE A 26 -1.26 7.99 -11.73
N GLY A 27 -1.83 7.64 -12.88
CA GLY A 27 -2.30 8.61 -13.87
C GLY A 27 -3.34 9.58 -13.31
N VAL A 28 -4.31 9.08 -12.55
CA VAL A 28 -5.31 9.89 -11.82
C VAL A 28 -4.62 10.85 -10.86
N SER A 29 -3.65 10.37 -10.08
CA SER A 29 -2.88 11.18 -9.13
C SER A 29 -2.14 12.33 -9.80
N ILE A 30 -1.51 12.07 -10.95
CA ILE A 30 -0.81 13.11 -11.73
C ILE A 30 -1.81 14.18 -12.21
N LEU A 31 -2.90 13.77 -12.84
CA LEU A 31 -3.92 14.69 -13.36
C LEU A 31 -4.54 15.53 -12.24
N LEU A 32 -4.94 14.88 -11.16
CA LEU A 32 -5.51 15.52 -9.97
C LEU A 32 -4.57 16.57 -9.40
N THR A 33 -3.30 16.19 -9.18
CA THR A 33 -2.29 17.06 -8.58
C THR A 33 -2.02 18.28 -9.46
N ARG A 34 -1.84 18.08 -10.77
CA ARG A 34 -1.62 19.18 -11.71
C ARG A 34 -2.84 20.10 -11.84
N TYR A 35 -4.05 19.54 -11.76
CA TYR A 35 -5.29 20.31 -11.84
C TYR A 35 -5.54 21.16 -10.60
N LEU A 36 -5.39 20.57 -9.41
CA LEU A 36 -5.67 21.27 -8.15
C LEU A 36 -4.58 22.30 -7.80
N GLY A 37 -3.32 22.00 -8.13
CA GLY A 37 -2.19 22.76 -7.60
C GLY A 37 -1.94 22.47 -6.11
N LYS A 38 -0.83 22.96 -5.56
CA LYS A 38 -0.36 22.59 -4.23
C LYS A 38 -1.32 22.97 -3.09
N GLU A 39 -1.95 24.14 -3.14
CA GLU A 39 -2.83 24.62 -2.08
C GLU A 39 -4.17 23.85 -2.01
N ARG A 40 -4.87 23.73 -3.16
CA ARG A 40 -6.12 22.96 -3.23
C ARG A 40 -5.87 21.46 -3.00
N LEU A 41 -4.68 20.96 -3.30
CA LEU A 41 -4.27 19.59 -2.97
C LEU A 41 -4.15 19.41 -1.45
N GLY A 42 -3.68 20.41 -0.70
CA GLY A 42 -3.66 20.42 0.76
C GLY A 42 -5.07 20.42 1.36
N ASP A 43 -5.95 21.27 0.83
CA ASP A 43 -7.38 21.26 1.21
C ASP A 43 -8.03 19.88 0.95
N TYR A 44 -7.76 19.29 -0.21
CA TYR A 44 -8.22 17.95 -0.57
C TYR A 44 -7.68 16.87 0.38
N ALA A 45 -6.39 16.91 0.72
CA ALA A 45 -5.79 16.00 1.68
C ALA A 45 -6.45 16.11 3.06
N THR A 46 -6.68 17.34 3.55
CA THR A 46 -7.38 17.61 4.80
C THR A 46 -8.80 17.04 4.81
N LEU A 47 -9.55 17.22 3.71
CA LEU A 47 -10.91 16.68 3.57
C LEU A 47 -10.95 15.15 3.59
N LEU A 48 -9.98 14.48 2.97
CA LEU A 48 -9.95 13.02 2.87
C LEU A 48 -9.65 12.32 4.19
N VAL A 49 -8.98 12.97 5.14
CA VAL A 49 -8.68 12.38 6.44
C VAL A 49 -9.95 11.91 7.14
N ILE A 50 -11.02 12.72 7.11
CA ILE A 50 -12.26 12.45 7.83
C ILE A 50 -12.95 11.17 7.33
N PRO A 51 -13.37 11.06 6.05
CA PRO A 51 -14.09 9.87 5.59
C PRO A 51 -13.25 8.60 5.68
N VAL A 52 -11.92 8.71 5.49
CA VAL A 52 -10.99 7.57 5.62
C VAL A 52 -10.90 7.13 7.08
N PHE A 53 -10.75 8.07 8.01
CA PHE A 53 -10.69 7.76 9.44
C PHE A 53 -12.03 7.21 9.97
N VAL A 54 -13.15 7.83 9.58
CA VAL A 54 -14.50 7.36 9.95
C VAL A 54 -14.79 5.97 9.36
N ARG A 55 -14.32 5.68 8.13
CA ARG A 55 -14.42 4.34 7.54
C ARG A 55 -13.67 3.30 8.38
N LEU A 56 -12.50 3.67 8.89
CA LEU A 56 -11.71 2.80 9.75
C LEU A 56 -12.42 2.53 11.08
N LEU A 57 -12.97 3.57 11.71
CA LEU A 57 -13.81 3.43 12.91
C LEU A 57 -15.02 2.53 12.64
N ASN A 58 -15.65 2.65 11.47
CA ASN A 58 -16.79 1.84 11.07
C ASN A 58 -16.43 0.40 10.68
N SER A 59 -15.15 0.01 10.60
CA SER A 59 -14.75 -1.33 10.15
C SER A 59 -15.16 -2.43 11.12
N PHE A 60 -15.05 -2.20 12.44
CA PHE A 60 -15.35 -3.17 13.52
C PHE A 60 -14.80 -4.59 13.27
N GLY A 61 -13.78 -4.72 12.41
CA GLY A 61 -13.19 -6.00 12.04
C GLY A 61 -14.10 -6.89 11.17
N LEU A 62 -15.16 -6.35 10.56
CA LEU A 62 -16.12 -7.12 9.76
C LEU A 62 -15.47 -7.75 8.53
N GLU A 63 -14.53 -7.05 7.88
CA GLU A 63 -13.75 -7.57 6.77
C GLU A 63 -12.93 -8.81 7.18
N THR A 64 -12.35 -8.80 8.37
CA THR A 64 -11.59 -9.95 8.91
C THR A 64 -12.50 -11.13 9.22
N LEU A 65 -13.72 -10.86 9.72
CA LEU A 65 -14.72 -11.92 9.92
C LEU A 65 -15.11 -12.58 8.60
N ILE A 66 -15.34 -11.81 7.54
CA ILE A 66 -15.62 -12.35 6.19
C ILE A 66 -14.45 -13.23 5.76
N ASN A 67 -13.21 -12.72 5.82
CA ASN A 67 -12.02 -13.42 5.34
C ASN A 67 -11.77 -14.75 6.05
N LYS A 68 -12.09 -14.84 7.34
CA LYS A 68 -11.86 -16.05 8.14
C LYS A 68 -13.05 -17.00 8.12
N LYS A 69 -14.26 -16.49 8.40
CA LYS A 69 -15.42 -17.34 8.64
C LYS A 69 -16.15 -17.80 7.37
N LEU A 70 -16.14 -16.98 6.31
CA LEU A 70 -16.85 -17.36 5.08
C LEU A 70 -16.28 -18.63 4.42
N PRO A 71 -14.95 -18.84 4.30
CA PRO A 71 -14.40 -20.11 3.82
C PRO A 71 -14.74 -21.29 4.71
N GLU A 72 -14.66 -21.12 6.05
CA GLU A 72 -15.00 -22.19 7.02
C GLU A 72 -16.46 -22.64 6.83
N LEU A 73 -17.41 -21.69 6.76
CA LEU A 73 -18.84 -22.00 6.57
C LEU A 73 -19.15 -22.64 5.21
N ASN A 74 -18.44 -22.24 4.14
CA ASN A 74 -18.62 -22.89 2.84
C ASN A 74 -18.14 -24.34 2.82
N ILE A 75 -17.18 -24.72 3.68
CA ILE A 75 -16.73 -26.11 3.84
C ILE A 75 -17.72 -26.89 4.70
N GLN A 76 -18.21 -26.29 5.80
CA GLN A 76 -19.14 -26.95 6.75
C GLN A 76 -20.54 -27.14 6.16
N ASP A 77 -21.01 -26.18 5.38
CA ASP A 77 -22.33 -26.18 4.74
C ASP A 77 -22.23 -25.98 3.22
N PRO A 78 -22.10 -27.08 2.45
CA PRO A 78 -22.04 -27.02 0.98
C PRO A 78 -23.28 -26.38 0.32
N SER A 79 -24.44 -26.31 1.03
CA SER A 79 -25.64 -25.58 0.54
C SER A 79 -25.43 -24.06 0.52
N GLY A 80 -24.43 -23.57 1.27
CA GLY A 80 -24.09 -22.17 1.42
C GLY A 80 -25.14 -21.35 2.19
N SER A 81 -26.10 -22.01 2.89
CA SER A 81 -27.15 -21.32 3.62
C SER A 81 -26.62 -20.56 4.83
N GLN A 82 -25.61 -21.12 5.53
CA GLN A 82 -24.95 -20.46 6.66
C GLN A 82 -24.05 -19.31 6.19
N ALA A 83 -23.34 -19.48 5.08
CA ALA A 83 -22.55 -18.41 4.45
C ALA A 83 -23.42 -17.21 4.04
N LYS A 84 -24.60 -17.45 3.45
CA LYS A 84 -25.57 -16.40 3.10
C LYS A 84 -26.10 -15.65 4.34
N PHE A 85 -26.36 -16.37 5.43
CA PHE A 85 -26.76 -15.75 6.70
C PHE A 85 -25.66 -14.82 7.21
N LEU A 86 -24.39 -15.27 7.24
CA LEU A 86 -23.26 -14.44 7.65
C LEU A 86 -23.14 -13.18 6.79
N VAL A 87 -23.06 -13.32 5.48
CA VAL A 87 -22.89 -12.18 4.55
C VAL A 87 -24.04 -11.21 4.67
N GLY A 88 -25.28 -11.69 4.64
CA GLY A 88 -26.47 -10.84 4.78
C GLY A 88 -26.50 -10.07 6.10
N ARG A 89 -26.15 -10.73 7.22
CA ARG A 89 -26.11 -10.10 8.54
C ARG A 89 -25.03 -9.04 8.63
N LEU A 90 -23.84 -9.31 8.08
CA LEU A 90 -22.74 -8.35 8.06
C LEU A 90 -23.03 -7.15 7.16
N LEU A 91 -23.71 -7.33 6.03
CA LEU A 91 -24.15 -6.23 5.16
C LEU A 91 -25.18 -5.34 5.87
N ILE A 92 -26.15 -5.95 6.57
CA ILE A 92 -27.14 -5.17 7.36
C ILE A 92 -26.44 -4.41 8.48
N LEU A 93 -25.53 -5.06 9.23
CA LEU A 93 -24.79 -4.41 10.30
C LEU A 93 -23.95 -3.25 9.75
N ARG A 94 -23.26 -3.46 8.62
CA ARG A 94 -22.48 -2.41 7.94
C ARG A 94 -23.38 -1.25 7.53
N PHE A 95 -24.57 -1.52 6.99
CA PHE A 95 -25.51 -0.49 6.61
C PHE A 95 -25.96 0.35 7.83
N MET A 96 -26.33 -0.31 8.93
CA MET A 96 -26.76 0.36 10.16
C MET A 96 -25.64 1.22 10.78
N THR A 97 -24.43 0.64 10.89
CA THR A 97 -23.28 1.39 11.42
C THR A 97 -22.89 2.55 10.49
N THR A 98 -22.93 2.36 9.19
CA THR A 98 -22.68 3.44 8.22
C THR A 98 -23.66 4.58 8.39
N LEU A 99 -24.96 4.29 8.54
CA LEU A 99 -25.97 5.32 8.81
C LEU A 99 -25.69 6.09 10.11
N CYS A 100 -25.34 5.37 11.18
CA CYS A 100 -24.95 5.98 12.45
C CYS A 100 -23.73 6.91 12.29
N PHE A 101 -22.68 6.45 11.59
CA PHE A 101 -21.49 7.25 11.34
C PHE A 101 -21.75 8.43 10.37
N CYS A 102 -22.69 8.35 9.45
CA CYS A 102 -23.12 9.49 8.64
C CYS A 102 -23.72 10.60 9.52
N ILE A 103 -24.59 10.22 10.46
CA ILE A 103 -25.17 11.16 11.42
C ILE A 103 -24.09 11.76 12.31
N LEU A 104 -23.20 10.92 12.85
CA LEU A 104 -22.07 11.38 13.65
C LEU A 104 -21.18 12.35 12.86
N MET A 105 -20.82 11.99 11.65
CA MET A 105 -19.99 12.81 10.76
C MET A 105 -20.62 14.15 10.45
N TYR A 106 -21.94 14.19 10.26
CA TYR A 106 -22.68 15.43 10.02
C TYR A 106 -22.51 16.44 11.18
N PHE A 107 -22.55 15.96 12.44
CA PHE A 107 -22.42 16.82 13.62
C PHE A 107 -20.94 17.09 13.99
N VAL A 108 -20.04 16.13 13.81
CA VAL A 108 -18.62 16.25 14.20
C VAL A 108 -17.81 17.06 13.20
N LEU A 109 -18.17 17.03 11.91
CA LEU A 109 -17.39 17.70 10.86
C LEU A 109 -17.15 19.20 11.11
N PRO A 110 -18.11 20.01 11.56
CA PRO A 110 -17.85 21.42 11.86
C PRO A 110 -16.78 21.61 12.93
N TYR A 111 -16.84 20.84 14.00
CA TYR A 111 -15.85 20.90 15.10
C TYR A 111 -14.46 20.45 14.65
N TYR A 112 -14.39 19.44 13.77
CA TYR A 112 -13.14 19.01 13.16
C TYR A 112 -12.53 20.13 12.29
N LEU A 113 -13.34 20.76 11.44
CA LEU A 113 -12.88 21.83 10.56
C LEU A 113 -12.48 23.10 11.35
N ASP A 114 -13.10 23.34 12.49
CA ASP A 114 -12.70 24.37 13.43
C ASP A 114 -11.34 24.05 14.06
N PHE A 115 -11.19 22.83 14.58
CA PHE A 115 -9.93 22.33 15.14
C PHE A 115 -8.75 22.37 14.16
N THR A 116 -8.99 22.10 12.87
CA THR A 116 -7.98 22.15 11.80
C THR A 116 -7.88 23.53 11.12
N HIS A 117 -8.53 24.54 11.68
CA HIS A 117 -8.58 25.89 11.10
C HIS A 117 -8.97 25.91 9.62
N SER A 118 -9.87 25.02 9.21
CA SER A 118 -10.26 24.78 7.80
C SER A 118 -11.77 24.96 7.57
N GLN A 119 -12.41 25.89 8.28
CA GLN A 119 -13.87 26.11 8.27
C GLN A 119 -14.43 26.38 6.86
N TRP A 120 -13.64 26.97 5.95
CA TRP A 120 -14.07 27.22 4.57
C TRP A 120 -14.41 25.92 3.79
N LEU A 121 -13.97 24.75 4.29
CA LEU A 121 -14.25 23.46 3.68
C LEU A 121 -15.62 22.86 4.08
N ILE A 122 -16.40 23.55 4.91
CA ILE A 122 -17.72 23.06 5.38
C ILE A 122 -18.72 22.79 4.24
N GLY A 123 -18.59 23.53 3.11
CA GLY A 123 -19.40 23.32 1.92
C GLY A 123 -19.30 21.91 1.32
N PHE A 124 -18.23 21.19 1.59
CA PHE A 124 -18.03 19.81 1.10
C PHE A 124 -18.69 18.73 1.97
N ARG A 125 -19.43 19.10 3.04
CA ARG A 125 -20.04 18.18 4.00
C ARG A 125 -20.77 17.02 3.33
N TRP A 126 -21.70 17.32 2.42
CA TRP A 126 -22.51 16.30 1.76
C TRP A 126 -21.67 15.41 0.82
N ALA A 127 -20.72 15.97 0.11
CA ALA A 127 -19.82 15.21 -0.74
C ALA A 127 -18.97 14.23 0.09
N LEU A 128 -18.47 14.65 1.26
CA LEU A 128 -17.72 13.78 2.16
C LEU A 128 -18.55 12.65 2.76
N ILE A 129 -19.81 12.93 3.12
CA ILE A 129 -20.74 11.89 3.60
C ILE A 129 -21.04 10.86 2.49
N LEU A 130 -21.31 11.32 1.27
CA LEU A 130 -21.51 10.43 0.13
C LEU A 130 -20.25 9.62 -0.17
N TYR A 131 -19.09 10.27 -0.18
CA TYR A 131 -17.81 9.60 -0.36
C TYR A 131 -17.61 8.50 0.71
N PHE A 132 -17.84 8.81 1.99
CA PHE A 132 -17.76 7.84 3.08
C PHE A 132 -18.68 6.62 2.87
N ILE A 133 -19.93 6.84 2.48
CA ILE A 133 -20.88 5.76 2.20
C ILE A 133 -20.32 4.83 1.12
N VAL A 134 -19.89 5.41 0.01
CA VAL A 134 -19.46 4.65 -1.16
C VAL A 134 -18.18 3.86 -0.89
N ILE A 135 -17.16 4.47 -0.28
CA ILE A 135 -15.92 3.77 0.06
C ILE A 135 -16.13 2.65 1.10
N THR A 136 -17.12 2.81 1.98
CA THR A 136 -17.47 1.80 2.98
C THR A 136 -18.14 0.58 2.34
N VAL A 137 -19.08 0.82 1.41
CA VAL A 137 -19.75 -0.25 0.66
C VAL A 137 -18.78 -0.98 -0.25
N ASP A 138 -17.93 -0.25 -0.96
CA ASP A 138 -16.91 -0.83 -1.85
C ASP A 138 -15.92 -1.72 -1.08
N SER A 139 -15.49 -1.29 0.10
CA SER A 139 -14.55 -2.03 0.96
C SER A 139 -15.07 -3.41 1.37
N ILE A 140 -16.32 -3.50 1.85
CA ILE A 140 -16.87 -4.79 2.31
C ILE A 140 -17.15 -5.73 1.13
N LEU A 141 -17.59 -5.18 -0.01
CA LEU A 141 -17.90 -5.98 -1.19
C LEU A 141 -16.63 -6.47 -1.90
N SER A 142 -15.60 -5.63 -2.05
CA SER A 142 -14.32 -6.06 -2.61
C SER A 142 -13.68 -7.15 -1.75
N THR A 143 -13.74 -7.03 -0.41
CA THR A 143 -13.31 -8.06 0.52
C THR A 143 -14.06 -9.37 0.32
N LEU A 144 -15.37 -9.33 0.11
CA LEU A 144 -16.18 -10.52 -0.17
C LEU A 144 -15.70 -11.26 -1.45
N PHE A 145 -15.43 -10.53 -2.54
CA PHE A 145 -14.92 -11.14 -3.77
C PHE A 145 -13.50 -11.68 -3.62
N MET A 146 -12.65 -11.02 -2.85
CA MET A 146 -11.31 -11.49 -2.52
C MET A 146 -11.38 -12.81 -1.74
N THR A 147 -12.23 -12.89 -0.72
CA THR A 147 -12.42 -14.09 0.12
C THR A 147 -12.97 -15.27 -0.68
N LEU A 148 -13.85 -15.01 -1.64
CA LEU A 148 -14.39 -16.02 -2.57
C LEU A 148 -13.39 -16.44 -3.65
N LEU A 149 -12.15 -15.94 -3.62
CA LEU A 149 -11.10 -16.18 -4.61
C LEU A 149 -11.53 -15.82 -6.05
N ARG A 150 -12.46 -14.86 -6.20
CA ARG A 150 -12.93 -14.39 -7.52
C ARG A 150 -12.05 -13.24 -8.05
N PHE A 151 -10.75 -13.46 -8.08
CA PHE A 151 -9.76 -12.43 -8.43
C PHE A 151 -9.94 -11.85 -9.83
N LYS A 152 -10.40 -12.65 -10.80
CA LYS A 152 -10.71 -12.15 -12.14
C LYS A 152 -11.84 -11.11 -12.15
N THR A 153 -12.89 -11.36 -11.37
CA THR A 153 -14.02 -10.42 -11.23
C THR A 153 -13.57 -9.17 -10.49
N LEU A 154 -12.84 -9.35 -9.38
CA LEU A 154 -12.28 -8.27 -8.58
C LEU A 154 -11.42 -7.35 -9.46
N ALA A 155 -10.40 -7.91 -10.15
CA ALA A 155 -9.50 -7.16 -11.02
C ALA A 155 -10.24 -6.39 -12.13
N LYS A 156 -11.22 -7.01 -12.79
CA LYS A 156 -12.00 -6.33 -13.83
C LYS A 156 -12.81 -5.17 -13.28
N THR A 157 -13.44 -5.32 -12.11
CA THR A 157 -14.24 -4.27 -11.49
C THR A 157 -13.36 -3.14 -10.98
N GLU A 158 -12.20 -3.45 -10.37
CA GLU A 158 -11.23 -2.44 -9.92
C GLU A 158 -10.62 -1.66 -11.10
N ILE A 159 -10.26 -2.33 -12.20
CA ILE A 159 -9.79 -1.66 -13.43
C ILE A 159 -10.87 -0.75 -14.00
N LEU A 160 -12.12 -1.24 -14.07
CA LEU A 160 -13.24 -0.42 -14.53
C LEU A 160 -13.44 0.81 -13.62
N GLY A 161 -13.36 0.63 -12.29
CA GLY A 161 -13.44 1.73 -11.33
C GLY A 161 -12.35 2.78 -11.55
N ALA A 162 -11.10 2.34 -11.75
CA ALA A 162 -10.00 3.24 -12.01
C ALA A 162 -10.15 3.98 -13.37
N LEU A 163 -10.63 3.31 -14.41
CA LEU A 163 -10.94 3.90 -15.70
C LEU A 163 -12.08 4.92 -15.61
N LEU A 164 -13.16 4.60 -14.88
CA LEU A 164 -14.27 5.52 -14.65
C LEU A 164 -13.82 6.74 -13.85
N ASN A 165 -12.97 6.54 -12.84
CA ASN A 165 -12.42 7.65 -12.07
C ASN A 165 -11.61 8.60 -12.98
N LEU A 166 -10.74 8.04 -13.79
CA LEU A 166 -9.96 8.80 -14.78
C LEU A 166 -10.89 9.54 -15.76
N PHE A 167 -11.91 8.85 -16.28
CA PHE A 167 -12.88 9.42 -17.21
C PHE A 167 -13.65 10.58 -16.59
N PHE A 168 -14.23 10.41 -15.40
CA PHE A 168 -14.97 11.49 -14.73
C PHE A 168 -14.06 12.64 -14.32
N LEU A 169 -12.81 12.36 -13.92
CA LEU A 169 -11.86 13.41 -13.60
C LEU A 169 -11.58 14.27 -14.85
N ILE A 170 -11.29 13.63 -16.00
CA ILE A 170 -11.09 14.34 -17.29
C ILE A 170 -12.34 15.14 -17.68
N LEU A 171 -13.53 14.63 -17.41
CA LEU A 171 -14.80 15.30 -17.70
C LEU A 171 -15.01 16.54 -16.81
N PHE A 172 -14.63 16.47 -15.52
CA PHE A 172 -14.87 17.56 -14.56
C PHE A 172 -13.78 18.64 -14.56
N ILE A 173 -12.55 18.33 -15.02
CA ILE A 173 -11.46 19.30 -15.13
C ILE A 173 -11.87 20.53 -15.97
N PRO A 174 -12.41 20.40 -17.20
CA PRO A 174 -12.78 21.56 -18.02
C PRO A 174 -13.93 22.40 -17.46
N LEU A 175 -14.72 21.81 -16.55
CA LEU A 175 -15.85 22.48 -15.90
C LEU A 175 -15.43 23.29 -14.66
N ASP A 176 -14.15 23.24 -14.30
CA ASP A 176 -13.52 23.94 -13.17
C ASP A 176 -14.24 23.76 -11.82
N TYR A 177 -14.76 22.55 -11.55
CA TYR A 177 -15.38 22.23 -10.26
C TYR A 177 -14.38 22.09 -9.11
N GLY A 178 -13.07 22.27 -9.34
CA GLY A 178 -12.04 22.20 -8.32
C GLY A 178 -12.08 20.90 -7.52
N ILE A 179 -12.01 21.00 -6.20
CA ILE A 179 -12.07 19.84 -5.28
C ILE A 179 -13.38 19.08 -5.41
N SER A 180 -14.51 19.74 -5.63
CA SER A 180 -15.81 19.10 -5.82
C SER A 180 -15.79 18.13 -7.00
N GLY A 181 -15.19 18.54 -8.12
CA GLY A 181 -15.08 17.69 -9.31
C GLY A 181 -14.29 16.40 -9.03
N VAL A 182 -13.20 16.52 -8.28
CA VAL A 182 -12.40 15.36 -7.85
C VAL A 182 -13.21 14.42 -6.96
N LEU A 183 -13.89 14.95 -5.94
CA LEU A 183 -14.72 14.15 -5.04
C LEU A 183 -15.86 13.45 -5.80
N TYR A 184 -16.53 14.16 -6.70
CA TYR A 184 -17.61 13.57 -7.51
C TYR A 184 -17.07 12.49 -8.48
N ALA A 185 -15.89 12.65 -9.07
CA ALA A 185 -15.28 11.61 -9.89
C ALA A 185 -15.10 10.30 -9.10
N TYR A 186 -14.60 10.38 -7.87
CA TYR A 186 -14.49 9.25 -6.96
C TYR A 186 -15.86 8.67 -6.59
N ILE A 187 -16.82 9.52 -6.20
CA ILE A 187 -18.16 9.07 -5.79
C ILE A 187 -18.86 8.33 -6.92
N PHE A 188 -18.84 8.88 -8.13
CA PHE A 188 -19.50 8.24 -9.28
C PHE A 188 -18.81 6.93 -9.67
N SER A 189 -17.48 6.91 -9.77
CA SER A 189 -16.75 5.70 -10.13
C SER A 189 -16.96 4.58 -9.10
N ALA A 190 -16.82 4.89 -7.81
CA ALA A 190 -17.00 3.92 -6.74
C ALA A 190 -18.48 3.52 -6.54
N SER A 191 -19.45 4.38 -6.87
CA SER A 191 -20.87 4.00 -6.90
C SER A 191 -21.16 2.96 -7.97
N VAL A 192 -20.61 3.14 -9.17
CA VAL A 192 -20.76 2.16 -10.26
C VAL A 192 -20.12 0.82 -9.88
N THR A 193 -18.90 0.82 -9.34
CA THR A 193 -18.23 -0.42 -8.90
C THR A 193 -19.00 -1.11 -7.78
N SER A 194 -19.50 -0.36 -6.80
CA SER A 194 -20.30 -0.89 -5.70
C SER A 194 -21.61 -1.52 -6.19
N ILE A 195 -22.31 -0.90 -7.15
CA ILE A 195 -23.53 -1.47 -7.77
C ILE A 195 -23.18 -2.77 -8.50
N ILE A 196 -22.09 -2.79 -9.28
CA ILE A 196 -21.64 -4.01 -9.98
C ILE A 196 -21.35 -5.12 -8.97
N TYR A 197 -20.63 -4.83 -7.90
CA TYR A 197 -20.35 -5.80 -6.85
C TYR A 197 -21.64 -6.31 -6.18
N LEU A 198 -22.59 -5.44 -5.84
CA LEU A 198 -23.88 -5.83 -5.25
C LEU A 198 -24.64 -6.79 -6.16
N VAL A 199 -24.74 -6.47 -7.45
CA VAL A 199 -25.43 -7.31 -8.43
C VAL A 199 -24.75 -8.67 -8.58
N LEU A 200 -23.41 -8.70 -8.69
CA LEU A 200 -22.65 -9.93 -8.83
C LEU A 200 -22.62 -10.78 -7.54
N ALA A 201 -22.71 -10.13 -6.37
CA ALA A 201 -22.72 -10.79 -5.07
C ALA A 201 -24.13 -11.29 -4.67
N ARG A 202 -25.19 -10.98 -5.40
CA ARG A 202 -26.59 -11.29 -5.01
C ARG A 202 -26.80 -12.74 -4.55
N LYS A 203 -26.13 -13.70 -5.19
CA LYS A 203 -26.23 -15.13 -4.83
C LYS A 203 -25.58 -15.46 -3.48
N GLN A 204 -24.77 -14.55 -2.90
CA GLN A 204 -24.07 -14.74 -1.63
C GLN A 204 -24.87 -14.27 -0.41
N TYR A 205 -25.94 -13.49 -0.62
CA TYR A 205 -26.79 -12.98 0.47
C TYR A 205 -28.29 -13.18 0.22
N LEU A 206 -28.73 -13.52 -1.00
CA LEU A 206 -30.10 -13.84 -1.32
C LEU A 206 -30.34 -15.35 -1.34
N GLY A 207 -31.47 -15.80 -0.77
CA GLY A 207 -31.92 -17.19 -0.77
C GLY A 207 -32.12 -17.76 0.63
N PRO A 208 -32.32 -19.07 0.76
CA PRO A 208 -32.50 -19.72 2.06
C PRO A 208 -31.29 -19.49 2.97
N VAL A 209 -31.56 -19.17 4.23
CA VAL A 209 -30.52 -18.90 5.25
C VAL A 209 -30.70 -19.81 6.45
N LYS A 210 -29.59 -20.28 7.02
CA LYS A 210 -29.52 -21.04 8.26
C LYS A 210 -28.54 -20.37 9.20
N LYS A 211 -28.96 -20.12 10.44
CA LYS A 211 -28.06 -19.53 11.45
C LYS A 211 -26.97 -20.53 11.79
N PRO A 212 -25.67 -20.17 11.64
CA PRO A 212 -24.57 -21.02 12.09
C PRO A 212 -24.47 -21.04 13.62
N GLU A 213 -23.84 -22.07 14.17
CA GLU A 213 -23.40 -22.07 15.56
C GLU A 213 -22.15 -21.19 15.67
N TRP A 214 -22.23 -20.21 16.56
CA TRP A 214 -21.19 -19.18 16.67
C TRP A 214 -20.30 -19.45 17.89
N ASP A 215 -19.02 -19.70 17.65
CA ASP A 215 -17.98 -19.62 18.67
C ASP A 215 -17.12 -18.38 18.45
N ASP A 216 -17.00 -17.54 19.48
CA ASP A 216 -15.97 -16.52 19.75
C ASP A 216 -15.66 -15.51 18.62
N MET A 217 -16.64 -15.15 17.79
CA MET A 217 -16.46 -14.22 16.67
C MET A 217 -16.13 -12.79 17.13
N GLY A 218 -16.65 -12.40 18.29
CA GLY A 218 -16.44 -11.06 18.83
C GLY A 218 -14.98 -10.75 19.14
N HIS A 219 -14.28 -11.68 19.78
CA HIS A 219 -12.88 -11.51 20.12
C HIS A 219 -11.98 -11.34 18.89
N LEU A 220 -12.19 -12.14 17.84
CA LEU A 220 -11.45 -12.02 16.60
C LEU A 220 -11.65 -10.66 15.93
N ALA A 221 -12.92 -10.19 15.87
CA ALA A 221 -13.25 -8.90 15.29
C ALA A 221 -12.57 -7.74 16.05
N TRP A 222 -12.64 -7.74 17.37
CA TRP A 222 -12.05 -6.71 18.22
C TRP A 222 -10.51 -6.64 18.12
N VAL A 223 -9.82 -7.76 18.14
CA VAL A 223 -8.36 -7.80 18.00
C VAL A 223 -7.93 -7.26 16.64
N SER A 224 -8.58 -7.72 15.56
CA SER A 224 -8.28 -7.25 14.21
C SER A 224 -8.62 -5.78 14.02
N TYR A 225 -9.71 -5.31 14.62
CA TYR A 225 -10.09 -3.91 14.64
C TYR A 225 -9.03 -3.05 15.31
N GLY A 226 -8.56 -3.47 16.51
CA GLY A 226 -7.51 -2.77 17.25
C GLY A 226 -6.21 -2.63 16.43
N ILE A 227 -5.77 -3.69 15.76
CA ILE A 227 -4.58 -3.66 14.90
C ILE A 227 -4.76 -2.66 13.75
N SER A 228 -5.91 -2.68 13.07
CA SER A 228 -6.18 -1.80 11.94
C SER A 228 -6.30 -0.33 12.38
N PHE A 229 -6.95 -0.09 13.53
CA PHE A 229 -7.13 1.24 14.06
C PHE A 229 -5.80 1.87 14.50
N LEU A 230 -4.98 1.13 15.25
CA LEU A 230 -3.69 1.62 15.74
C LEU A 230 -2.70 1.81 14.58
N GLY A 231 -2.58 0.83 13.69
CA GLY A 231 -1.60 0.87 12.61
C GLY A 231 -1.94 1.90 11.54
N PHE A 232 -3.12 1.78 10.94
CA PHE A 232 -3.49 2.65 9.81
C PHE A 232 -4.07 4.00 10.26
N GLY A 233 -4.93 4.00 11.29
CA GLY A 233 -5.60 5.21 11.75
C GLY A 233 -4.65 6.20 12.39
N LEU A 234 -3.91 5.75 13.39
CA LEU A 234 -3.03 6.63 14.16
C LEU A 234 -1.71 6.92 13.45
N MET A 235 -1.16 5.96 12.68
CA MET A 235 0.13 6.16 12.05
C MET A 235 0.06 6.95 10.74
N THR A 236 -0.99 6.73 9.93
CA THR A 236 -1.04 7.32 8.57
C THR A 236 -1.85 8.61 8.51
N GLN A 237 -2.89 8.73 9.35
CA GLN A 237 -3.80 9.88 9.28
C GLN A 237 -3.45 10.98 10.29
N SER A 238 -2.69 10.66 11.35
CA SER A 238 -2.30 11.64 12.37
C SER A 238 -1.43 12.76 11.83
N ASP A 239 -0.59 12.48 10.83
CA ASP A 239 0.35 13.47 10.29
C ASP A 239 -0.40 14.66 9.68
N VAL A 240 -1.41 14.40 8.81
CA VAL A 240 -2.21 15.48 8.22
C VAL A 240 -3.04 16.22 9.27
N LEU A 241 -3.56 15.50 10.29
CA LEU A 241 -4.25 16.12 11.42
C LEU A 241 -3.36 17.10 12.18
N LEU A 242 -2.12 16.67 12.51
CA LEU A 242 -1.17 17.46 13.27
C LEU A 242 -0.59 18.62 12.44
N LEU A 243 -0.36 18.40 11.14
CA LEU A 243 0.04 19.50 10.24
C LEU A 243 -1.01 20.62 10.21
N ASN A 244 -2.30 20.27 10.13
CA ASN A 244 -3.38 21.25 10.22
C ASN A 244 -3.45 21.90 11.62
N TYR A 245 -3.34 21.10 12.69
CA TYR A 245 -3.38 21.61 14.07
C TYR A 245 -2.29 22.66 14.34
N PHE A 246 -1.09 22.43 13.85
CA PHE A 246 0.03 23.38 13.94
C PHE A 246 0.01 24.50 12.90
N ASN A 247 -1.08 24.65 12.14
CA ASN A 247 -1.25 25.69 11.11
C ASN A 247 -0.15 25.68 10.04
N VAL A 248 0.34 24.50 9.67
CA VAL A 248 1.27 24.36 8.55
C VAL A 248 0.57 24.80 7.26
N GLY A 249 1.28 25.48 6.36
CA GLY A 249 0.72 26.03 5.14
C GLY A 249 0.00 24.97 4.28
N ARG A 250 -1.16 25.33 3.69
CA ARG A 250 -1.94 24.41 2.84
C ARG A 250 -1.12 23.81 1.70
N GLY A 251 -0.22 24.61 1.11
CA GLY A 251 0.71 24.15 0.08
C GLY A 251 1.62 23.03 0.58
N ASP A 252 2.14 23.14 1.81
CA ASP A 252 3.01 22.14 2.42
C ASP A 252 2.24 20.84 2.74
N ILE A 253 0.97 20.97 3.20
CA ILE A 253 0.10 19.79 3.38
C ILE A 253 -0.16 19.09 2.05
N GLY A 254 -0.35 19.85 0.96
CA GLY A 254 -0.47 19.33 -0.39
C GLY A 254 0.80 18.61 -0.86
N LEU A 255 1.97 19.19 -0.61
CA LEU A 255 3.26 18.56 -0.91
C LEU A 255 3.49 17.31 -0.07
N TYR A 256 3.13 17.31 1.22
CA TYR A 256 3.15 16.12 2.08
C TYR A 256 2.32 14.99 1.47
N HIS A 257 1.07 15.28 1.08
CA HIS A 257 0.17 14.31 0.47
C HIS A 257 0.72 13.75 -0.86
N LEU A 258 1.30 14.63 -1.70
CA LEU A 258 1.95 14.24 -2.95
C LEU A 258 3.13 13.29 -2.71
N VAL A 259 4.03 13.65 -1.79
CA VAL A 259 5.24 12.88 -1.48
C VAL A 259 4.90 11.50 -0.91
N THR A 260 3.99 11.44 0.06
CA THR A 260 3.57 10.18 0.67
C THR A 260 2.79 9.29 -0.30
N GLY A 261 1.98 9.90 -1.17
CA GLY A 261 1.26 9.20 -2.25
C GLY A 261 2.21 8.59 -3.28
N LEU A 262 3.24 9.34 -3.71
CA LEU A 262 4.28 8.84 -4.62
C LEU A 262 5.09 7.71 -3.96
N GLY A 263 5.44 7.86 -2.69
CA GLY A 263 6.12 6.82 -1.92
C GLY A 263 5.30 5.54 -1.78
N GLY A 264 4.00 5.64 -1.56
CA GLY A 264 3.09 4.50 -1.58
C GLY A 264 3.09 3.77 -2.93
N THR A 265 3.18 4.52 -4.03
CA THR A 265 3.29 3.94 -5.38
C THR A 265 4.60 3.17 -5.57
N MET A 266 5.72 3.64 -5.02
CA MET A 266 7.00 2.91 -5.07
C MET A 266 6.94 1.60 -4.29
N ALA A 267 6.32 1.59 -3.11
CA ALA A 267 6.16 0.40 -2.28
C ALA A 267 5.28 -0.69 -2.94
N PHE A 268 4.41 -0.30 -3.87
CA PHE A 268 3.49 -1.20 -4.56
C PHE A 268 4.19 -2.33 -5.32
N LEU A 269 5.41 -2.15 -5.82
CA LEU A 269 6.15 -3.18 -6.55
C LEU A 269 6.28 -4.49 -5.76
N LEU A 270 6.38 -4.41 -4.44
CA LEU A 270 6.43 -5.59 -3.56
C LEU A 270 5.06 -6.05 -3.05
N ALA A 271 4.02 -5.25 -3.19
CA ALA A 271 2.69 -5.58 -2.66
C ALA A 271 2.07 -6.84 -3.27
N GLY A 272 2.43 -7.16 -4.52
CA GLY A 272 2.04 -8.40 -5.19
C GLY A 272 2.82 -9.64 -4.74
N VAL A 273 4.06 -9.46 -4.26
CA VAL A 273 4.98 -10.55 -3.91
C VAL A 273 4.82 -10.97 -2.44
N ALA A 274 4.50 -10.05 -1.54
CA ALA A 274 4.40 -10.32 -0.11
C ALA A 274 3.39 -11.43 0.29
N PRO A 275 2.15 -11.50 -0.28
CA PRO A 275 1.23 -12.59 0.03
C PRO A 275 1.72 -13.96 -0.43
N MET A 276 2.47 -13.99 -1.55
CA MET A 276 3.09 -15.23 -2.06
C MET A 276 4.19 -15.71 -1.13
N ALA A 277 4.99 -14.78 -0.61
CA ALA A 277 6.06 -15.08 0.33
C ALA A 277 5.53 -15.74 1.61
N LEU A 278 4.40 -15.27 2.15
CA LEU A 278 3.78 -15.89 3.33
C LEU A 278 3.43 -17.36 3.11
N SER A 279 2.85 -17.70 1.96
CA SER A 279 2.51 -19.09 1.62
C SER A 279 3.77 -19.97 1.47
N LEU A 280 4.77 -19.44 0.75
CA LEU A 280 6.02 -20.16 0.51
C LEU A 280 6.82 -20.36 1.81
N PHE A 281 6.90 -19.35 2.66
CA PHE A 281 7.53 -19.42 3.98
C PHE A 281 6.83 -20.45 4.90
N SER A 282 5.48 -20.47 4.88
CA SER A 282 4.71 -21.44 5.65
C SER A 282 4.96 -22.88 5.20
N GLU A 283 5.02 -23.10 3.88
CA GLU A 283 5.31 -24.42 3.31
C GLU A 283 6.74 -24.89 3.65
N THR A 284 7.74 -24.03 3.44
CA THR A 284 9.14 -24.34 3.74
C THR A 284 9.35 -24.59 5.23
N TYR A 285 8.76 -23.77 6.10
CA TYR A 285 8.85 -23.97 7.54
C TYR A 285 8.23 -25.31 8.00
N ALA A 286 7.09 -25.67 7.42
CA ALA A 286 6.39 -26.92 7.76
C ALA A 286 7.13 -28.17 7.27
N LYS A 287 7.84 -28.10 6.12
CA LYS A 287 8.57 -29.22 5.54
C LYS A 287 9.99 -29.35 6.09
N ASP A 288 10.73 -28.25 6.11
CA ASP A 288 12.19 -28.24 6.22
C ASP A 288 12.69 -27.48 7.47
N GLY A 289 11.77 -26.89 8.25
CA GLY A 289 12.05 -26.24 9.52
C GLY A 289 12.64 -24.81 9.39
N ILE A 290 13.09 -24.30 10.54
CA ILE A 290 13.45 -22.88 10.69
C ILE A 290 14.72 -22.47 9.91
N LYS A 291 15.69 -23.40 9.78
CA LYS A 291 16.95 -23.14 9.06
C LYS A 291 16.69 -22.90 7.57
N SER A 292 15.85 -23.73 6.96
CA SER A 292 15.47 -23.59 5.56
C SER A 292 14.61 -22.34 5.32
N LEU A 293 13.77 -21.96 6.29
CA LEU A 293 13.05 -20.70 6.28
C LEU A 293 14.02 -19.50 6.27
N GLY A 294 15.07 -19.52 7.10
CA GLY A 294 16.09 -18.47 7.15
C GLY A 294 16.81 -18.30 5.81
N ASN A 295 17.24 -19.41 5.20
CA ASN A 295 17.86 -19.39 3.87
C ASN A 295 16.92 -18.82 2.80
N LEU A 296 15.68 -19.27 2.76
CA LEU A 296 14.67 -18.78 1.81
C LEU A 296 14.36 -17.29 2.03
N TYR A 297 14.29 -16.85 3.29
CA TYR A 297 14.13 -15.43 3.63
C TYR A 297 15.28 -14.60 3.03
N CYS A 298 16.54 -15.02 3.24
CA CYS A 298 17.71 -14.33 2.70
C CYS A 298 17.70 -14.24 1.17
N GLN A 299 17.30 -15.31 0.49
CA GLN A 299 17.19 -15.35 -0.97
C GLN A 299 16.11 -14.36 -1.48
N ILE A 300 14.92 -14.39 -0.88
CA ILE A 300 13.80 -13.54 -1.32
C ILE A 300 14.06 -12.07 -1.02
N VAL A 301 14.54 -11.75 0.20
CA VAL A 301 14.84 -10.36 0.57
C VAL A 301 16.02 -9.82 -0.25
N GLY A 302 17.06 -10.63 -0.42
CA GLY A 302 18.21 -10.27 -1.27
C GLY A 302 17.78 -9.94 -2.70
N PHE A 303 16.95 -10.79 -3.30
CA PHE A 303 16.42 -10.53 -4.63
C PHE A 303 15.52 -9.28 -4.68
N ALA A 304 14.59 -9.14 -3.73
CA ALA A 304 13.71 -7.98 -3.64
C ALA A 304 14.50 -6.67 -3.48
N SER A 305 15.64 -6.72 -2.81
CA SER A 305 16.54 -5.56 -2.66
C SER A 305 17.09 -5.08 -4.01
N TYR A 306 17.49 -5.99 -4.91
CA TYR A 306 17.94 -5.63 -6.26
C TYR A 306 16.82 -5.03 -7.13
N LEU A 307 15.56 -5.28 -6.81
CA LEU A 307 14.43 -4.68 -7.50
C LEU A 307 14.07 -3.30 -6.94
N THR A 308 14.19 -3.12 -5.64
CA THR A 308 13.62 -1.94 -4.94
C THR A 308 14.65 -0.88 -4.63
N ILE A 309 15.84 -1.23 -4.13
CA ILE A 309 16.90 -0.25 -3.78
C ILE A 309 17.22 0.68 -4.97
N PRO A 310 17.36 0.17 -6.22
CA PRO A 310 17.65 1.05 -7.36
C PRO A 310 16.63 2.17 -7.54
N ILE A 311 15.35 1.89 -7.33
CA ILE A 311 14.26 2.86 -7.50
C ILE A 311 14.35 3.95 -6.43
N TYR A 312 14.56 3.56 -5.17
CA TYR A 312 14.70 4.53 -4.08
C TYR A 312 15.95 5.36 -4.21
N VAL A 313 17.11 4.76 -4.52
CA VAL A 313 18.37 5.49 -4.73
C VAL A 313 18.25 6.47 -5.89
N PHE A 314 17.70 6.03 -7.02
CA PHE A 314 17.44 6.92 -8.15
C PHE A 314 16.53 8.08 -7.76
N CYS A 315 15.45 7.79 -7.03
CA CYS A 315 14.48 8.79 -6.59
C CYS A 315 15.12 9.81 -5.63
N VAL A 316 15.94 9.37 -4.67
CA VAL A 316 16.64 10.26 -3.73
C VAL A 316 17.57 11.21 -4.48
N LEU A 317 18.38 10.68 -5.40
CA LEU A 317 19.38 11.48 -6.12
C LEU A 317 18.77 12.38 -7.22
N ASN A 318 17.61 12.02 -7.73
CA ASN A 318 16.93 12.76 -8.79
C ASN A 318 15.57 13.33 -8.36
N ALA A 319 15.35 13.57 -7.06
CA ALA A 319 14.04 13.95 -6.51
C ALA A 319 13.44 15.20 -7.21
N SER A 320 14.25 16.22 -7.49
CA SER A 320 13.82 17.44 -8.20
C SER A 320 13.39 17.13 -9.63
N HIS A 321 14.16 16.31 -10.36
CA HIS A 321 13.81 15.92 -11.72
C HIS A 321 12.55 15.05 -11.77
N VAL A 322 12.39 14.14 -10.79
CA VAL A 322 11.21 13.29 -10.65
C VAL A 322 9.96 14.12 -10.42
N ILE A 323 9.99 15.04 -9.45
CA ILE A 323 8.83 15.92 -9.17
C ILE A 323 8.51 16.81 -10.35
N ASN A 324 9.53 17.45 -10.93
CA ASN A 324 9.31 18.34 -12.06
C ASN A 324 8.70 17.62 -13.27
N PHE A 325 9.20 16.44 -13.58
CA PHE A 325 8.70 15.63 -14.71
C PHE A 325 7.27 15.14 -14.48
N ILE A 326 6.98 14.62 -13.30
CA ILE A 326 5.68 14.00 -13.00
C ILE A 326 4.63 15.08 -12.74
N TYR A 327 4.92 16.06 -11.88
CA TYR A 327 3.94 17.00 -11.37
C TYR A 327 4.13 18.45 -11.89
N GLY A 328 5.34 18.79 -12.32
CA GLY A 328 5.67 20.12 -12.84
C GLY A 328 6.44 20.98 -11.84
N SER A 329 6.97 22.11 -12.33
CA SER A 329 7.86 23.02 -11.57
C SER A 329 7.21 23.65 -10.34
N ALA A 330 5.88 23.80 -10.32
CA ALA A 330 5.12 24.34 -9.18
C ALA A 330 5.25 23.50 -7.89
N PHE A 331 5.68 22.24 -8.00
CA PHE A 331 5.80 21.30 -6.89
C PHE A 331 7.26 21.03 -6.46
N LEU A 332 8.24 21.71 -7.04
CA LEU A 332 9.67 21.50 -6.78
C LEU A 332 10.06 21.66 -5.30
N GLU A 333 9.35 22.48 -4.53
CA GLU A 333 9.55 22.63 -3.09
C GLU A 333 9.40 21.28 -2.33
N GLY A 334 8.66 20.33 -2.88
CA GLY A 334 8.50 18.98 -2.34
C GLY A 334 9.66 18.04 -2.61
N ALA A 335 10.68 18.45 -3.41
CA ALA A 335 11.76 17.54 -3.81
C ALA A 335 12.62 17.08 -2.62
N GLY A 336 12.97 18.01 -1.72
CA GLY A 336 13.69 17.65 -0.49
C GLY A 336 12.91 16.66 0.37
N ALA A 337 11.62 16.90 0.53
CA ALA A 337 10.71 16.02 1.25
C ALA A 337 10.62 14.63 0.63
N LEU A 338 10.55 14.54 -0.70
CA LEU A 338 10.60 13.26 -1.42
C LEU A 338 11.91 12.51 -1.19
N GLY A 339 13.06 13.21 -1.21
CA GLY A 339 14.36 12.63 -0.94
C GLY A 339 14.43 12.01 0.46
N VAL A 340 13.98 12.74 1.48
CA VAL A 340 13.94 12.25 2.87
C VAL A 340 12.99 11.06 3.01
N TYR A 341 11.76 11.17 2.48
CA TYR A 341 10.79 10.06 2.52
C TYR A 341 11.33 8.81 1.83
N ALA A 342 11.86 8.96 0.61
CA ALA A 342 12.40 7.85 -0.18
C ALA A 342 13.60 7.19 0.51
N THR A 343 14.41 7.94 1.25
CA THR A 343 15.53 7.38 2.04
C THR A 343 15.00 6.44 3.11
N PHE A 344 14.07 6.88 3.96
CA PHE A 344 13.53 6.06 5.03
C PHE A 344 12.70 4.87 4.52
N ALA A 345 11.83 5.10 3.53
CA ALA A 345 11.05 4.06 2.90
C ALA A 345 11.94 3.04 2.17
N GLY A 346 13.01 3.51 1.54
CA GLY A 346 14.02 2.67 0.90
C GLY A 346 14.74 1.78 1.90
N ILE A 347 15.18 2.31 3.06
CA ILE A 347 15.79 1.53 4.14
C ILE A 347 14.81 0.47 4.66
N GLN A 348 13.57 0.84 4.96
CA GLN A 348 12.56 -0.09 5.46
C GLN A 348 12.27 -1.21 4.45
N THR A 349 12.18 -0.86 3.17
CA THR A 349 11.89 -1.82 2.09
C THR A 349 13.09 -2.74 1.82
N ALA A 350 14.31 -2.19 1.80
CA ALA A 350 15.54 -2.94 1.61
C ALA A 350 15.76 -3.98 2.73
N LEU A 351 15.42 -3.61 3.97
CA LEU A 351 15.44 -4.51 5.11
C LEU A 351 14.29 -5.54 5.11
N GLY A 352 13.42 -5.53 4.09
CA GLY A 352 12.43 -6.57 3.84
C GLY A 352 11.21 -6.54 4.75
N ILE A 353 10.66 -5.37 5.10
CA ILE A 353 9.52 -5.23 6.04
C ILE A 353 8.38 -6.22 5.76
N ASN A 354 7.96 -6.36 4.51
CA ASN A 354 6.85 -7.22 4.12
C ASN A 354 7.15 -8.71 4.35
N PHE A 355 8.38 -9.13 4.11
CA PHE A 355 8.86 -10.50 4.28
C PHE A 355 9.12 -10.80 5.75
N THR A 356 9.63 -9.83 6.51
CA THR A 356 9.84 -9.91 7.96
C THR A 356 8.51 -10.16 8.68
N ILE A 357 7.48 -9.38 8.36
CA ILE A 357 6.13 -9.57 8.92
C ILE A 357 5.62 -10.96 8.58
N SER A 358 5.73 -11.41 7.33
CA SER A 358 5.31 -12.74 6.89
C SER A 358 6.03 -13.85 7.66
N SER A 359 7.35 -13.73 7.85
CA SER A 359 8.14 -14.69 8.64
C SER A 359 7.74 -14.73 10.10
N LEU A 360 7.49 -13.57 10.73
CA LEU A 360 7.00 -13.50 12.11
C LEU A 360 5.64 -14.21 12.29
N TYR A 361 4.75 -14.12 11.30
CA TYR A 361 3.48 -14.87 11.31
C TYR A 361 3.73 -16.37 11.24
N VAL A 362 4.63 -16.83 10.37
CA VAL A 362 4.97 -18.26 10.19
C VAL A 362 5.54 -18.87 11.46
N ILE A 363 6.48 -18.18 12.12
CA ILE A 363 7.10 -18.66 13.37
C ILE A 363 6.25 -18.36 14.63
N ARG A 364 4.97 -17.98 14.44
CA ARG A 364 4.02 -17.66 15.53
C ARG A 364 4.44 -16.51 16.45
N ARG A 365 5.19 -15.54 15.91
CA ARG A 365 5.62 -14.32 16.62
C ARG A 365 4.85 -13.07 16.16
N GLN A 366 3.61 -13.22 15.67
CA GLN A 366 2.75 -12.11 15.20
C GLN A 366 2.53 -11.00 16.26
N SER A 367 2.62 -11.35 17.56
CA SER A 367 2.55 -10.37 18.63
C SER A 367 3.66 -9.30 18.58
N VAL A 368 4.83 -9.64 18.00
CA VAL A 368 5.93 -8.70 17.81
C VAL A 368 5.56 -7.66 16.74
N ALA A 369 4.97 -8.11 15.62
CA ALA A 369 4.48 -7.20 14.59
C ALA A 369 3.41 -6.24 15.15
N LEU A 370 2.47 -6.76 15.95
CA LEU A 370 1.45 -5.93 16.61
C LEU A 370 2.10 -4.92 17.58
N ARG A 371 2.98 -5.38 18.47
CA ARG A 371 3.65 -4.50 19.44
C ARG A 371 4.46 -3.41 18.75
N SER A 372 5.24 -3.75 17.71
CA SER A 372 6.00 -2.76 16.95
C SER A 372 5.11 -1.72 16.28
N THR A 373 3.91 -2.11 15.83
CA THR A 373 2.92 -1.17 15.27
C THR A 373 2.37 -0.23 16.34
N VAL A 374 2.01 -0.74 17.53
CA VAL A 374 1.53 0.09 18.65
C VAL A 374 2.62 1.05 19.10
N GLU A 375 3.83 0.54 19.37
CA GLU A 375 4.99 1.33 19.76
C GLU A 375 5.30 2.40 18.69
N GLY A 376 5.28 2.02 17.40
CA GLY A 376 5.46 2.91 16.27
C GLY A 376 4.41 4.01 16.19
N SER A 377 3.14 3.70 16.42
CA SER A 377 2.06 4.70 16.39
C SER A 377 2.21 5.74 17.50
N ILE A 378 2.56 5.30 18.72
CA ILE A 378 2.82 6.20 19.86
C ILE A 378 4.05 7.08 19.56
N LEU A 379 5.12 6.47 19.06
CA LEU A 379 6.34 7.17 18.68
C LEU A 379 6.11 8.19 17.56
N ASN A 380 5.29 7.82 16.54
CA ASN A 380 4.93 8.73 15.45
C ASN A 380 4.22 9.97 15.96
N ILE A 381 3.19 9.82 16.80
CA ILE A 381 2.49 10.96 17.38
C ILE A 381 3.45 11.81 18.21
N GLY A 382 4.27 11.19 19.06
CA GLY A 382 5.24 11.92 19.89
C GLY A 382 6.27 12.70 19.07
N LEU A 383 6.85 12.08 18.04
CA LEU A 383 7.80 12.75 17.14
C LEU A 383 7.13 13.84 16.31
N ASN A 384 5.89 13.65 15.86
CA ASN A 384 5.14 14.67 15.14
C ASN A 384 4.89 15.90 16.02
N LEU A 385 4.49 15.70 17.29
CA LEU A 385 4.31 16.79 18.24
C LEU A 385 5.60 17.58 18.50
N LEU A 386 6.75 16.92 18.43
CA LEU A 386 8.06 17.55 18.64
C LEU A 386 8.61 18.21 17.37
N LEU A 387 8.45 17.58 16.20
CA LEU A 387 9.14 18.02 14.98
C LEU A 387 8.28 18.93 14.08
N ILE A 388 6.96 18.78 14.07
CA ILE A 388 6.10 19.60 13.20
C ILE A 388 6.16 21.09 13.57
N PRO A 389 6.15 21.51 14.85
CA PRO A 389 6.19 22.94 15.20
C PRO A 389 7.38 23.69 14.59
N ASP A 390 8.56 23.07 14.54
CA ASP A 390 9.78 23.71 14.06
C ASP A 390 10.08 23.44 12.58
N PHE A 391 9.67 22.26 12.06
CA PHE A 391 10.07 21.80 10.73
C PHE A 391 8.88 21.60 9.77
N GLY A 392 7.64 21.84 10.21
CA GLY A 392 6.45 21.73 9.37
C GLY A 392 6.33 20.36 8.69
N MET A 393 6.12 20.38 7.37
CA MET A 393 6.02 19.17 6.53
C MET A 393 7.25 18.25 6.65
N MET A 394 8.47 18.84 6.70
CA MET A 394 9.70 18.05 6.84
C MET A 394 9.75 17.32 8.18
N GLY A 395 9.22 17.93 9.24
CA GLY A 395 9.08 17.32 10.56
C GLY A 395 8.19 16.08 10.52
N ALA A 396 7.03 16.16 9.88
CA ALA A 396 6.11 15.02 9.73
C ALA A 396 6.74 13.86 8.92
N ILE A 397 7.39 14.17 7.78
CA ILE A 397 8.07 13.17 6.96
C ILE A 397 9.20 12.49 7.72
N THR A 398 9.99 13.25 8.46
CA THR A 398 11.10 12.72 9.25
C THR A 398 10.59 11.86 10.40
N ALA A 399 9.54 12.29 11.10
CA ALA A 399 8.90 11.52 12.18
C ALA A 399 8.42 10.15 11.66
N THR A 400 7.63 10.15 10.59
CA THR A 400 7.13 8.93 9.95
C THR A 400 8.27 8.05 9.45
N GLY A 401 9.31 8.64 8.83
CA GLY A 401 10.49 7.93 8.37
C GLY A 401 11.27 7.23 9.50
N LEU A 402 11.52 7.93 10.60
CA LEU A 402 12.19 7.35 11.78
C LEU A 402 11.39 6.18 12.36
N VAL A 403 10.07 6.32 12.41
CA VAL A 403 9.18 5.24 12.89
C VAL A 403 9.21 4.03 11.94
N MET A 404 9.25 4.22 10.63
CA MET A 404 9.40 3.14 9.66
C MET A 404 10.67 2.33 9.94
N VAL A 405 11.79 3.01 10.17
CA VAL A 405 13.07 2.35 10.49
C VAL A 405 13.01 1.69 11.87
N TYR A 406 12.47 2.35 12.87
CA TYR A 406 12.29 1.75 14.20
C TYR A 406 11.50 0.44 14.13
N MET A 407 10.37 0.43 13.44
CA MET A 407 9.51 -0.76 13.33
C MET A 407 10.23 -1.93 12.68
N ILE A 408 10.94 -1.72 11.57
CA ILE A 408 11.66 -2.82 10.92
C ILE A 408 12.82 -3.33 11.78
N LEU A 409 13.59 -2.46 12.42
CA LEU A 409 14.67 -2.87 13.32
C LEU A 409 14.16 -3.65 14.53
N ARG A 410 13.03 -3.22 15.11
CA ARG A 410 12.37 -3.92 16.23
C ARG A 410 11.92 -5.33 15.84
N GLN A 411 11.40 -5.51 14.63
CA GLN A 411 10.97 -6.80 14.10
C GLN A 411 12.17 -7.67 13.72
N LEU A 412 13.18 -7.13 13.06
CA LEU A 412 14.42 -7.84 12.70
C LEU A 412 15.15 -8.36 13.94
N LYS A 413 15.23 -7.56 15.01
CA LYS A 413 15.83 -8.02 16.28
C LYS A 413 15.21 -9.34 16.78
N THR A 414 13.92 -9.52 16.62
CA THR A 414 13.27 -10.78 17.01
C THR A 414 13.58 -11.87 15.99
N LEU A 415 13.57 -11.53 14.71
CA LEU A 415 13.79 -12.51 13.66
C LEU A 415 15.23 -13.06 13.68
N THR A 416 16.23 -12.20 13.91
CA THR A 416 17.65 -12.62 14.07
C THR A 416 17.88 -13.51 15.28
N ALA A 417 17.05 -13.42 16.31
CA ALA A 417 17.14 -14.30 17.47
C ALA A 417 16.55 -15.71 17.21
N GLU A 418 15.67 -15.85 16.23
CA GLU A 418 14.96 -17.11 15.94
C GLU A 418 15.58 -17.84 14.73
N MET A 419 16.13 -17.14 13.76
CA MET A 419 16.75 -17.71 12.56
C MET A 419 17.94 -16.87 12.06
N ASP A 420 18.89 -17.53 11.40
CA ASP A 420 20.04 -16.86 10.82
C ASP A 420 19.66 -16.13 9.53
N ILE A 421 19.57 -14.80 9.61
CA ILE A 421 19.32 -13.91 8.48
C ILE A 421 20.53 -13.01 8.20
N ALA A 422 21.65 -13.21 8.92
CA ALA A 422 22.85 -12.40 8.75
C ALA A 422 23.39 -12.37 7.29
N PRO A 423 23.28 -13.45 6.49
CA PRO A 423 23.77 -13.44 5.11
C PRO A 423 23.06 -12.44 4.18
N VAL A 424 21.87 -11.91 4.54
CA VAL A 424 21.16 -10.94 3.69
C VAL A 424 21.78 -9.54 3.74
N PHE A 425 22.38 -9.13 4.84
CA PHE A 425 22.88 -7.76 5.02
C PHE A 425 24.03 -7.39 4.07
N PRO A 426 25.06 -8.23 3.85
CA PRO A 426 26.05 -7.96 2.82
C PRO A 426 25.44 -7.81 1.41
N VAL A 427 24.44 -8.62 1.07
CA VAL A 427 23.74 -8.53 -0.24
C VAL A 427 23.06 -7.18 -0.41
N ILE A 428 22.37 -6.69 0.62
CA ILE A 428 21.75 -5.36 0.64
C ILE A 428 22.84 -4.27 0.48
N GLY A 429 23.95 -4.40 1.20
CA GLY A 429 25.10 -3.48 1.13
C GLY A 429 25.72 -3.41 -0.27
N TYR A 430 25.95 -4.55 -0.90
CA TYR A 430 26.46 -4.61 -2.28
C TYR A 430 25.46 -4.02 -3.28
N CYS A 431 24.18 -4.33 -3.15
CA CYS A 431 23.14 -3.74 -3.99
C CYS A 431 23.14 -2.22 -3.89
N PHE A 432 23.21 -1.67 -2.69
CA PHE A 432 23.30 -0.24 -2.46
C PHE A 432 24.56 0.37 -3.10
N LEU A 433 25.71 -0.28 -2.95
CA LEU A 433 26.97 0.15 -3.58
C LEU A 433 26.87 0.19 -5.11
N TYR A 434 26.28 -0.84 -5.73
CA TYR A 434 26.07 -0.87 -7.19
C TYR A 434 25.14 0.26 -7.65
N CYS A 435 24.11 0.58 -6.87
CA CYS A 435 23.22 1.71 -7.16
C CYS A 435 23.95 3.06 -7.06
N LEU A 436 24.84 3.24 -6.08
CA LEU A 436 25.67 4.43 -5.98
C LEU A 436 26.62 4.58 -7.17
N ILE A 437 27.30 3.50 -7.57
CA ILE A 437 28.16 3.51 -8.77
C ILE A 437 27.35 3.80 -10.03
N ALA A 438 26.19 3.18 -10.18
CA ALA A 438 25.28 3.42 -11.30
C ALA A 438 24.76 4.85 -11.36
N SER A 439 24.76 5.57 -10.24
CA SER A 439 24.33 6.98 -10.17
C SER A 439 25.40 7.97 -10.66
N ILE A 440 26.64 7.55 -10.81
CA ILE A 440 27.75 8.45 -11.22
C ILE A 440 27.52 9.05 -12.62
N PRO A 441 27.21 8.27 -13.69
CA PRO A 441 27.02 8.86 -15.01
C PRO A 441 25.85 9.85 -15.08
N PRO A 442 24.64 9.58 -14.53
CA PRO A 442 23.57 10.57 -14.55
C PRO A 442 23.89 11.81 -13.71
N LEU A 443 24.65 11.70 -12.61
CA LEU A 443 25.06 12.88 -11.83
C LEU A 443 26.05 13.76 -12.62
N ILE A 444 27.03 13.15 -13.30
CA ILE A 444 27.95 13.88 -14.18
C ILE A 444 27.18 14.56 -15.31
N PHE A 445 26.25 13.86 -15.94
CA PHE A 445 25.42 14.41 -17.01
C PHE A 445 24.58 15.60 -16.51
N SER A 446 23.94 15.46 -15.36
CA SER A 446 23.15 16.56 -14.75
C SER A 446 24.00 17.77 -14.36
N TRP A 447 25.31 17.58 -14.09
CA TRP A 447 26.25 18.66 -13.80
C TRP A 447 26.73 19.38 -15.06
N LEU A 448 26.85 18.67 -16.18
CA LEU A 448 27.30 19.23 -17.48
C LEU A 448 26.18 19.90 -18.27
N ASP A 449 24.96 19.41 -18.14
CA ASP A 449 23.75 19.90 -18.80
C ASP A 449 22.59 19.93 -17.81
N SER A 450 21.54 20.67 -18.08
CA SER A 450 20.34 20.82 -17.21
C SER A 450 19.55 19.54 -16.94
N GLY A 451 20.14 18.37 -17.18
CA GLY A 451 19.71 17.02 -16.87
C GLY A 451 18.23 16.69 -17.15
N HIS A 452 17.95 15.88 -18.15
CA HIS A 452 16.60 15.37 -18.39
C HIS A 452 16.38 14.05 -17.63
N LEU A 453 15.28 13.94 -16.88
CA LEU A 453 14.95 12.74 -16.09
C LEU A 453 15.06 11.45 -16.89
N ILE A 454 14.56 11.44 -18.13
CA ILE A 454 14.55 10.26 -19.00
C ILE A 454 15.98 9.83 -19.32
N ILE A 455 16.87 10.79 -19.64
CA ILE A 455 18.28 10.51 -19.93
C ILE A 455 18.99 9.99 -18.67
N ASN A 456 18.77 10.65 -17.52
CA ASN A 456 19.30 10.21 -16.24
C ASN A 456 18.86 8.79 -15.89
N LEU A 457 17.58 8.46 -16.09
CA LEU A 457 17.05 7.13 -15.85
C LEU A 457 17.69 6.10 -16.79
N PHE A 458 17.83 6.45 -18.07
CA PHE A 458 18.43 5.58 -19.06
C PHE A 458 19.91 5.29 -18.75
N LEU A 459 20.69 6.32 -18.45
CA LEU A 459 22.11 6.19 -18.03
C LEU A 459 22.23 5.35 -16.77
N TYR A 460 21.37 5.60 -15.78
CA TYR A 460 21.34 4.86 -14.53
C TYR A 460 21.04 3.37 -14.76
N LEU A 461 20.00 3.06 -15.52
CA LEU A 461 19.59 1.68 -15.81
C LEU A 461 20.63 0.93 -16.63
N ILE A 462 21.22 1.55 -17.67
CA ILE A 462 22.27 0.92 -18.47
C ILE A 462 23.47 0.59 -17.58
N THR A 463 23.93 1.54 -16.76
CA THR A 463 25.07 1.34 -15.90
C THR A 463 24.78 0.26 -14.85
N LEU A 464 23.60 0.27 -14.26
CA LEU A 464 23.18 -0.74 -13.28
C LEU A 464 23.13 -2.14 -13.92
N VAL A 465 22.50 -2.28 -15.07
CA VAL A 465 22.41 -3.56 -15.79
C VAL A 465 23.80 -4.05 -16.20
N ALA A 466 24.67 -3.17 -16.71
CA ALA A 466 26.06 -3.52 -17.03
C ALA A 466 26.81 -4.04 -15.79
N LEU A 467 26.69 -3.37 -14.65
CA LEU A 467 27.28 -3.82 -13.39
C LEU A 467 26.75 -5.19 -12.94
N LEU A 468 25.43 -5.40 -13.02
CA LEU A 468 24.83 -6.69 -12.65
C LEU A 468 25.25 -7.83 -13.57
N ILE A 469 25.41 -7.58 -14.87
CA ILE A 469 25.94 -8.57 -15.83
C ILE A 469 27.43 -8.87 -15.54
N PHE A 470 28.21 -7.86 -15.18
CA PHE A 470 29.65 -8.03 -14.90
C PHE A 470 29.89 -8.77 -13.57
N VAL A 471 29.17 -8.38 -12.51
CA VAL A 471 29.36 -8.94 -11.15
C VAL A 471 28.63 -10.27 -10.96
N LYS A 472 27.50 -10.50 -11.68
CA LYS A 472 26.66 -11.70 -11.55
C LYS A 472 26.28 -12.03 -10.10
N PRO A 473 25.55 -11.16 -9.41
CA PRO A 473 25.35 -11.27 -7.96
C PRO A 473 24.38 -12.41 -7.56
N PHE A 474 23.75 -13.08 -8.50
CA PHE A 474 22.75 -14.10 -8.22
C PHE A 474 23.33 -15.51 -8.37
N ASN A 475 22.89 -16.43 -7.51
CA ASN A 475 23.30 -17.83 -7.53
C ASN A 475 22.32 -18.73 -8.33
N ASP A 476 22.73 -19.96 -8.62
CA ASP A 476 21.92 -20.90 -9.40
C ASP A 476 20.59 -21.31 -8.69
N GLU A 477 20.57 -21.33 -7.35
CA GLU A 477 19.32 -21.61 -6.62
C GLU A 477 18.27 -20.54 -6.88
N GLN A 478 18.66 -19.25 -6.86
CA GLN A 478 17.79 -18.14 -7.20
C GLN A 478 17.31 -18.21 -8.66
N ARG A 479 18.20 -18.62 -9.58
CA ARG A 479 17.86 -18.83 -10.98
C ARG A 479 16.79 -19.90 -11.14
N GLN A 480 16.93 -21.04 -10.44
CA GLN A 480 15.95 -22.13 -10.47
C GLN A 480 14.56 -21.69 -10.01
N LEU A 481 14.47 -20.83 -9.00
CA LEU A 481 13.19 -20.26 -8.54
C LEU A 481 12.47 -19.50 -9.67
N PHE A 482 13.23 -18.77 -10.51
CA PHE A 482 12.65 -18.02 -11.65
C PHE A 482 12.29 -18.93 -12.83
N ILE A 483 13.14 -19.86 -13.17
CA ILE A 483 12.92 -20.80 -14.30
C ILE A 483 11.69 -21.65 -14.05
N ASN A 484 11.47 -22.09 -12.81
CA ASN A 484 10.30 -22.88 -12.44
C ASN A 484 8.98 -22.11 -12.67
N VAL A 485 9.01 -20.78 -12.56
CA VAL A 485 7.83 -19.92 -12.79
C VAL A 485 7.74 -19.47 -14.27
N TYR A 486 8.87 -19.10 -14.86
CA TYR A 486 8.95 -18.55 -16.22
C TYR A 486 10.10 -19.20 -17.01
N PRO A 487 9.92 -20.42 -17.55
CA PRO A 487 10.99 -21.13 -18.28
C PRO A 487 11.56 -20.35 -19.47
N LYS A 488 10.74 -19.50 -20.10
CA LYS A 488 11.16 -18.68 -21.26
C LYS A 488 12.19 -17.61 -20.92
N LEU A 489 12.34 -17.24 -19.64
CA LEU A 489 13.30 -16.24 -19.20
C LEU A 489 14.71 -16.82 -19.00
N ASP A 490 14.89 -18.14 -19.00
CA ASP A 490 16.17 -18.80 -18.76
C ASP A 490 17.29 -18.26 -19.64
N HIS A 491 17.00 -18.02 -20.93
CA HIS A 491 17.98 -17.49 -21.88
C HIS A 491 18.55 -16.13 -21.48
N TRP A 492 17.68 -15.23 -20.95
CA TRP A 492 18.08 -13.90 -20.50
C TRP A 492 18.70 -13.92 -19.10
N LEU A 493 18.20 -14.78 -18.22
CA LEU A 493 18.68 -14.90 -16.85
C LEU A 493 20.13 -15.37 -16.77
N LYS A 494 20.64 -16.17 -17.72
CA LYS A 494 22.03 -16.63 -17.78
C LYS A 494 23.07 -15.51 -17.68
N TRP A 495 22.73 -14.31 -18.13
CA TRP A 495 23.64 -13.17 -18.09
C TRP A 495 23.89 -12.62 -16.68
N PHE A 496 22.97 -12.85 -15.76
CA PHE A 496 22.98 -12.28 -14.40
C PHE A 496 23.41 -13.28 -13.32
N PHE A 497 23.61 -14.54 -13.69
CA PHE A 497 23.89 -15.62 -12.76
C PHE A 497 25.32 -16.16 -12.94
N HIS A 498 25.97 -16.55 -11.84
CA HIS A 498 27.23 -17.27 -11.91
C HIS A 498 27.05 -18.56 -12.71
N PRO A 499 28.00 -18.92 -13.60
CA PRO A 499 27.99 -20.26 -14.17
C PRO A 499 28.14 -21.27 -13.03
N SER A 500 27.31 -22.32 -13.02
CA SER A 500 27.48 -23.46 -12.12
C SER A 500 28.88 -24.01 -12.30
N GLU A 501 29.69 -23.99 -11.24
CA GLU A 501 30.88 -24.85 -11.19
C GLU A 501 30.34 -26.28 -11.17
N ASN A 502 30.45 -26.98 -12.31
CA ASN A 502 30.19 -28.41 -12.42
C ASN A 502 31.28 -29.21 -11.71
#